data_b1bd8190d18c39b605d956c442a73740
#
_entry.id   b1bd8190d18c39b605d956c442a73740
#
_cell.length_a   1.000
_cell.length_b   1.000
_cell.length_c   1.000
_cell.angle_alpha   90.00
_cell.angle_beta   90.00
_cell.angle_gamma   90.00
#
_symmetry.space_group_name_H-M   'P 1'
#
loop_
_entity.id
_entity.type
_entity.pdbx_description
1 polymer ?
#
loop_
_entity_poly.entity_id
_entity_poly.type
_entity_poly.pdbx_seq_one_letter_code
_entity_poly.pdbx_strand_id
1 'polypeptide(L)'
;MPTQQLDYFTSLVAEDEHFPLTEATVAVAQHAYPDLDVQGVLDQIDQWGNKLKQRITPDTPPIQRLQLLKHFFYNELGFGPNPNDFYAPENSYLHQIIENRRGIPISLAILMMELGQQIGLNIRGVSFPNHFMMRISLQQGEIIMDPLNGESLSKNQLQEMLDPYLDAKGYRGELSLPLNIFLRASSAREILSRFMRNLKMINSEDERWERLLGIQERLVILLPDSPEEVRDRGLIFAQLEYIRPAIADLHRYLSEMPGAEDVADIREHIATLESQTKLH
;
A
#
# COMPACT_ATOMS: atom_id res chain seq x y z
N MET A 1 -24.78 3.18 1.97
CA MET A 1 -23.76 2.25 1.47
C MET A 1 -22.32 2.75 1.69
N PRO A 2 -21.91 3.99 1.35
CA PRO A 2 -20.53 4.43 1.64
C PRO A 2 -20.15 4.35 3.12
N THR A 3 -21.04 4.71 4.01
CA THR A 3 -20.82 4.66 5.47
C THR A 3 -20.51 3.24 5.96
N GLN A 4 -21.28 2.24 5.51
CA GLN A 4 -21.07 0.85 5.92
C GLN A 4 -19.70 0.29 5.47
N GLN A 5 -19.21 0.67 4.29
CA GLN A 5 -17.89 0.26 3.79
C GLN A 5 -16.75 0.92 4.58
N LEU A 6 -16.93 2.19 4.98
CA LEU A 6 -15.97 2.88 5.84
C LEU A 6 -15.96 2.31 7.25
N ASP A 7 -17.14 1.98 7.81
CA ASP A 7 -17.26 1.34 9.14
C ASP A 7 -16.57 -0.02 9.13
N TYR A 8 -16.77 -0.80 8.06
CA TYR A 8 -16.09 -2.09 7.88
C TYR A 8 -14.56 -1.90 7.81
N PHE A 9 -14.08 -1.01 6.95
CA PHE A 9 -12.66 -0.70 6.86
C PHE A 9 -12.09 -0.23 8.21
N THR A 10 -12.80 0.64 8.92
CA THR A 10 -12.40 1.12 10.25
C THR A 10 -12.23 -0.04 11.23
N SER A 11 -13.14 -1.01 11.23
CA SER A 11 -13.03 -2.19 12.10
C SER A 11 -11.81 -3.05 11.79
N LEU A 12 -11.44 -3.19 10.52
CA LEU A 12 -10.27 -3.97 10.10
C LEU A 12 -8.93 -3.34 10.53
N VAL A 13 -8.87 -2.02 10.60
CA VAL A 13 -7.62 -1.28 10.90
C VAL A 13 -7.55 -0.74 12.32
N ALA A 14 -8.51 -1.09 13.18
CA ALA A 14 -8.61 -0.59 14.55
C ALA A 14 -7.43 -0.99 15.44
N GLU A 15 -6.91 -2.21 15.25
CA GLU A 15 -5.86 -2.78 16.09
C GLU A 15 -4.67 -3.24 15.24
N ASP A 16 -3.43 -2.91 15.70
CA ASP A 16 -2.22 -3.32 15.00
C ASP A 16 -1.85 -4.79 15.24
N GLU A 17 -2.24 -5.36 16.37
CA GLU A 17 -1.84 -6.70 16.80
C GLU A 17 -2.46 -7.81 15.92
N HIS A 18 -3.67 -7.60 15.44
CA HIS A 18 -4.42 -8.55 14.60
C HIS A 18 -4.81 -7.94 13.24
N PHE A 19 -3.95 -7.16 12.67
CA PHE A 19 -4.21 -6.41 11.43
C PHE A 19 -4.36 -7.34 10.21
N PRO A 20 -5.57 -7.52 9.65
CA PRO A 20 -5.82 -8.41 8.52
C PRO A 20 -5.42 -7.72 7.21
N LEU A 21 -4.11 -7.63 6.92
CA LEU A 21 -3.56 -6.82 5.82
C LEU A 21 -4.23 -7.15 4.47
N THR A 22 -4.37 -8.42 4.13
CA THR A 22 -4.95 -8.84 2.85
C THR A 22 -6.40 -8.41 2.72
N GLU A 23 -7.22 -8.66 3.75
CA GLU A 23 -8.63 -8.28 3.79
C GLU A 23 -8.80 -6.74 3.76
N ALA A 24 -8.02 -6.01 4.56
CA ALA A 24 -8.03 -4.55 4.55
C ALA A 24 -7.64 -3.98 3.17
N THR A 25 -6.66 -4.61 2.49
CA THR A 25 -6.25 -4.22 1.13
C THR A 25 -7.34 -4.48 0.10
N VAL A 26 -8.08 -5.61 0.20
CA VAL A 26 -9.24 -5.88 -0.66
C VAL A 26 -10.36 -4.88 -0.38
N ALA A 27 -10.65 -4.59 0.90
CA ALA A 27 -11.69 -3.64 1.30
C ALA A 27 -11.43 -2.21 0.81
N VAL A 28 -10.16 -1.81 0.63
CA VAL A 28 -9.84 -0.52 -0.01
C VAL A 28 -10.52 -0.38 -1.37
N ALA A 29 -10.62 -1.44 -2.17
CA ALA A 29 -11.19 -1.38 -3.50
C ALA A 29 -12.70 -1.04 -3.53
N GLN A 30 -13.43 -1.23 -2.42
CA GLN A 30 -14.89 -1.01 -2.38
C GLN A 30 -15.31 0.44 -2.67
N HIS A 31 -14.40 1.44 -2.49
CA HIS A 31 -14.71 2.81 -2.87
C HIS A 31 -14.88 3.00 -4.40
N ALA A 32 -14.15 2.23 -5.18
CA ALA A 32 -14.19 2.27 -6.64
C ALA A 32 -15.09 1.17 -7.24
N TYR A 33 -15.30 0.10 -6.48
CA TYR A 33 -16.09 -1.09 -6.84
C TYR A 33 -17.06 -1.43 -5.71
N PRO A 34 -18.18 -0.69 -5.58
CA PRO A 34 -19.10 -0.81 -4.43
C PRO A 34 -19.70 -2.21 -4.23
N ASP A 35 -19.87 -2.96 -5.30
CA ASP A 35 -20.46 -4.31 -5.30
C ASP A 35 -19.40 -5.42 -5.18
N LEU A 36 -18.14 -5.07 -4.87
CA LEU A 36 -17.06 -6.04 -4.74
C LEU A 36 -17.35 -7.03 -3.60
N ASP A 37 -17.41 -8.31 -3.96
CA ASP A 37 -17.47 -9.42 -2.99
C ASP A 37 -16.08 -9.65 -2.38
N VAL A 38 -15.83 -9.00 -1.25
CA VAL A 38 -14.57 -9.11 -0.51
C VAL A 38 -14.33 -10.56 -0.09
N GLN A 39 -15.39 -11.25 0.42
CA GLN A 39 -15.26 -12.63 0.87
C GLN A 39 -14.91 -13.58 -0.28
N GLY A 40 -15.53 -13.42 -1.45
CA GLY A 40 -15.20 -14.22 -2.63
C GLY A 40 -13.74 -14.05 -3.08
N VAL A 41 -13.16 -12.85 -2.93
CA VAL A 41 -11.72 -12.62 -3.20
C VAL A 41 -10.85 -13.36 -2.18
N LEU A 42 -11.18 -13.29 -0.89
CA LEU A 42 -10.44 -14.00 0.17
C LEU A 42 -10.55 -15.52 0.01
N ASP A 43 -11.74 -16.04 -0.30
CA ASP A 43 -11.96 -17.48 -0.55
C ASP A 43 -11.12 -17.99 -1.72
N GLN A 44 -10.91 -17.17 -2.74
CA GLN A 44 -10.02 -17.52 -3.87
C GLN A 44 -8.56 -17.63 -3.43
N ILE A 45 -8.09 -16.72 -2.57
CA ILE A 45 -6.73 -16.76 -2.02
C ILE A 45 -6.58 -17.99 -1.12
N ASP A 46 -7.57 -18.29 -0.28
CA ASP A 46 -7.58 -19.45 0.60
C ASP A 46 -7.58 -20.77 -0.18
N GLN A 47 -8.29 -20.86 -1.31
CA GLN A 47 -8.22 -22.01 -2.20
C GLN A 47 -6.79 -22.25 -2.72
N TRP A 48 -6.05 -21.20 -3.06
CA TRP A 48 -4.64 -21.32 -3.46
C TRP A 48 -3.75 -21.74 -2.30
N GLY A 49 -3.94 -21.16 -1.12
CA GLY A 49 -3.25 -21.57 0.09
C GLY A 49 -3.47 -23.05 0.42
N ASN A 50 -4.71 -23.53 0.29
CA ASN A 50 -5.03 -24.93 0.50
C ASN A 50 -4.36 -25.85 -0.53
N LYS A 51 -4.28 -25.46 -1.81
CA LYS A 51 -3.52 -26.21 -2.82
C LYS A 51 -2.03 -26.29 -2.48
N LEU A 52 -1.45 -25.22 -1.95
CA LEU A 52 -0.07 -25.23 -1.48
C LEU A 52 0.12 -26.13 -0.25
N LYS A 53 -0.78 -26.05 0.74
CA LYS A 53 -0.73 -26.89 1.95
C LYS A 53 -0.76 -28.38 1.62
N GLN A 54 -1.51 -28.79 0.60
CA GLN A 54 -1.58 -30.19 0.17
C GLN A 54 -0.27 -30.74 -0.42
N ARG A 55 0.66 -29.86 -0.80
CA ARG A 55 1.95 -30.23 -1.43
C ARG A 55 3.12 -30.23 -0.47
N ILE A 56 2.89 -29.93 0.81
CA ILE A 56 3.91 -29.88 1.85
C ILE A 56 3.56 -30.83 2.98
N THR A 57 4.57 -31.26 3.72
CA THR A 57 4.45 -31.98 4.98
C THR A 57 4.92 -31.11 6.13
N PRO A 58 4.63 -31.43 7.40
CA PRO A 58 5.15 -30.70 8.56
C PRO A 58 6.68 -30.55 8.53
N ASP A 59 7.38 -31.57 8.05
CA ASP A 59 8.86 -31.63 7.98
C ASP A 59 9.45 -30.94 6.74
N THR A 60 8.64 -30.40 5.82
CA THR A 60 9.13 -29.70 4.63
C THR A 60 9.94 -28.46 5.04
N PRO A 61 11.23 -28.37 4.69
CA PRO A 61 12.08 -27.25 5.08
C PRO A 61 11.59 -25.90 4.51
N PRO A 62 11.79 -24.77 5.21
CA PRO A 62 11.36 -23.45 4.76
C PRO A 62 11.83 -23.09 3.36
N ILE A 63 13.07 -23.46 2.99
CA ILE A 63 13.60 -23.20 1.64
C ILE A 63 12.82 -23.94 0.54
N GLN A 64 12.37 -25.17 0.80
CA GLN A 64 11.54 -25.93 -0.16
C GLN A 64 10.14 -25.37 -0.24
N ARG A 65 9.56 -24.92 0.89
CA ARG A 65 8.28 -24.20 0.89
C ARG A 65 8.36 -22.92 0.07
N LEU A 66 9.47 -22.16 0.19
CA LEU A 66 9.69 -20.96 -0.61
C LEU A 66 9.81 -21.28 -2.11
N GLN A 67 10.54 -22.33 -2.48
CA GLN A 67 10.65 -22.77 -3.88
C GLN A 67 9.29 -23.19 -4.44
N LEU A 68 8.50 -23.94 -3.67
CA LEU A 68 7.13 -24.31 -4.04
C LEU A 68 6.25 -23.09 -4.22
N LEU A 69 6.28 -22.12 -3.28
CA LEU A 69 5.51 -20.88 -3.37
C LEU A 69 5.88 -20.09 -4.61
N LYS A 70 7.18 -19.92 -4.89
CA LYS A 70 7.66 -19.20 -6.09
C LYS A 70 7.17 -19.89 -7.36
N HIS A 71 7.33 -21.19 -7.47
CA HIS A 71 6.87 -21.94 -8.65
C HIS A 71 5.37 -21.82 -8.83
N PHE A 72 4.60 -21.99 -7.77
CA PHE A 72 3.15 -21.85 -7.80
C PHE A 72 2.71 -20.45 -8.20
N PHE A 73 3.31 -19.40 -7.61
CA PHE A 73 2.93 -18.01 -7.82
C PHE A 73 3.27 -17.53 -9.24
N TYR A 74 4.53 -17.70 -9.67
CA TYR A 74 5.01 -17.16 -10.95
C TYR A 74 4.75 -18.07 -12.14
N ASN A 75 4.84 -19.40 -11.97
CA ASN A 75 4.74 -20.33 -13.10
C ASN A 75 3.35 -20.95 -13.26
N GLU A 76 2.70 -21.38 -12.16
CA GLU A 76 1.38 -22.00 -12.25
C GLU A 76 0.26 -20.95 -12.30
N LEU A 77 0.27 -19.95 -11.41
CA LEU A 77 -0.71 -18.87 -11.40
C LEU A 77 -0.37 -17.76 -12.41
N GLY A 78 0.89 -17.63 -12.81
CA GLY A 78 1.34 -16.70 -13.85
C GLY A 78 1.40 -15.23 -13.41
N PHE A 79 1.53 -14.96 -12.11
CA PHE A 79 1.66 -13.58 -11.62
C PHE A 79 2.96 -12.93 -12.06
N GLY A 80 2.92 -11.63 -12.31
CA GLY A 80 4.09 -10.83 -12.68
C GLY A 80 3.75 -9.37 -12.94
N PRO A 81 4.72 -8.56 -13.38
CA PRO A 81 4.47 -7.18 -13.75
C PRO A 81 3.61 -7.08 -15.01
N ASN A 82 2.93 -5.94 -15.19
CA ASN A 82 2.28 -5.60 -16.44
C ASN A 82 3.32 -5.00 -17.41
N PRO A 83 3.67 -5.69 -18.49
CA PRO A 83 4.70 -5.20 -19.42
C PRO A 83 4.22 -4.04 -20.31
N ASN A 84 2.91 -3.86 -20.46
CA ASN A 84 2.33 -2.87 -21.36
C ASN A 84 2.00 -1.55 -20.66
N ASP A 85 1.58 -1.62 -19.40
CA ASP A 85 1.18 -0.46 -18.61
C ASP A 85 1.43 -0.73 -17.12
N PHE A 86 2.60 -0.35 -16.64
CA PHE A 86 2.99 -0.58 -15.24
C PHE A 86 2.14 0.27 -14.26
N TYR A 87 1.71 1.46 -14.67
CA TYR A 87 0.97 2.40 -13.83
C TYR A 87 -0.55 2.28 -13.92
N ALA A 88 -1.07 1.31 -14.67
CA ALA A 88 -2.51 1.09 -14.73
C ALA A 88 -3.09 0.84 -13.32
N PRO A 89 -4.20 1.50 -12.94
CA PRO A 89 -4.83 1.34 -11.62
C PRO A 89 -5.18 -0.12 -11.30
N GLU A 90 -5.50 -0.91 -12.32
CA GLU A 90 -5.83 -2.33 -12.24
C GLU A 90 -4.68 -3.17 -11.69
N ASN A 91 -3.42 -2.73 -11.84
CA ASN A 91 -2.25 -3.40 -11.29
C ASN A 91 -2.10 -3.21 -9.77
N SER A 92 -2.94 -2.36 -9.15
CA SER A 92 -2.90 -2.07 -7.73
C SER A 92 -4.01 -2.78 -6.95
N TYR A 93 -5.25 -2.84 -7.45
CA TYR A 93 -6.37 -3.46 -6.74
C TYR A 93 -6.27 -4.99 -6.72
N LEU A 94 -6.25 -5.63 -5.53
CA LEU A 94 -6.00 -7.08 -5.40
C LEU A 94 -6.98 -7.95 -6.19
N HIS A 95 -8.27 -7.62 -6.27
CA HIS A 95 -9.23 -8.39 -7.05
C HIS A 95 -8.89 -8.35 -8.56
N GLN A 96 -8.48 -7.21 -9.09
CA GLN A 96 -8.06 -7.06 -10.49
C GLN A 96 -6.75 -7.83 -10.76
N ILE A 97 -5.81 -7.81 -9.80
CA ILE A 97 -4.56 -8.56 -9.90
C ILE A 97 -4.83 -10.06 -9.92
N ILE A 98 -5.79 -10.52 -9.11
CA ILE A 98 -6.21 -11.93 -9.08
C ILE A 98 -6.81 -12.36 -10.43
N GLU A 99 -7.57 -11.50 -11.09
CA GLU A 99 -8.14 -11.75 -12.43
C GLU A 99 -7.07 -11.71 -13.53
N ASN A 100 -6.30 -10.63 -13.55
CA ASN A 100 -5.39 -10.32 -14.68
C ASN A 100 -4.00 -10.94 -14.52
N ARG A 101 -3.63 -11.43 -13.33
CA ARG A 101 -2.29 -11.96 -12.98
C ARG A 101 -1.18 -10.92 -13.14
N ARG A 102 -1.51 -9.64 -13.09
CA ARG A 102 -0.57 -8.54 -13.26
C ARG A 102 -0.70 -7.58 -12.08
N GLY A 103 0.46 -7.15 -11.53
CA GLY A 103 0.48 -6.26 -10.39
C GLY A 103 1.77 -5.47 -10.26
N ILE A 104 1.74 -4.47 -9.39
CA ILE A 104 2.91 -3.72 -8.96
C ILE A 104 3.61 -4.45 -7.79
N PRO A 105 4.87 -4.10 -7.45
CA PRO A 105 5.62 -4.82 -6.41
C PRO A 105 4.87 -5.02 -5.10
N ILE A 106 4.25 -3.97 -4.56
CA ILE A 106 3.57 -4.04 -3.26
C ILE A 106 2.33 -4.95 -3.29
N SER A 107 1.56 -4.91 -4.35
CA SER A 107 0.34 -5.72 -4.46
C SER A 107 0.65 -7.21 -4.65
N LEU A 108 1.67 -7.54 -5.45
CA LEU A 108 2.17 -8.92 -5.58
C LEU A 108 2.78 -9.42 -4.28
N ALA A 109 3.51 -8.55 -3.56
CA ALA A 109 4.08 -8.88 -2.25
C ALA A 109 3.00 -9.22 -1.22
N ILE A 110 1.89 -8.46 -1.14
CA ILE A 110 0.79 -8.73 -0.20
C ILE A 110 0.21 -10.13 -0.45
N LEU A 111 -0.09 -10.49 -1.71
CA LEU A 111 -0.58 -11.82 -2.05
C LEU A 111 0.43 -12.92 -1.72
N MET A 112 1.70 -12.68 -1.99
CA MET A 112 2.75 -13.65 -1.74
C MET A 112 3.04 -13.84 -0.25
N MET A 113 2.93 -12.77 0.54
CA MET A 113 3.01 -12.79 2.00
C MET A 113 1.86 -13.61 2.59
N GLU A 114 0.63 -13.40 2.13
CA GLU A 114 -0.55 -14.15 2.56
C GLU A 114 -0.40 -15.65 2.29
N LEU A 115 -0.11 -16.02 1.05
CA LEU A 115 0.10 -17.42 0.67
C LEU A 115 1.28 -18.06 1.42
N GLY A 116 2.36 -17.29 1.62
CA GLY A 116 3.53 -17.72 2.38
C GLY A 116 3.20 -18.01 3.85
N GLN A 117 2.46 -17.12 4.49
CA GLN A 117 2.00 -17.30 5.86
C GLN A 117 1.15 -18.56 6.01
N GLN A 118 0.26 -18.83 5.06
CA GLN A 118 -0.61 -20.02 5.08
C GLN A 118 0.16 -21.34 5.01
N ILE A 119 1.38 -21.33 4.46
CA ILE A 119 2.28 -22.52 4.43
C ILE A 119 3.43 -22.42 5.44
N GLY A 120 3.32 -21.53 6.44
CA GLY A 120 4.26 -21.39 7.55
C GLY A 120 5.60 -20.76 7.19
N LEU A 121 5.65 -19.90 6.16
CA LEU A 121 6.80 -19.05 5.87
C LEU A 121 6.66 -17.71 6.60
N ASN A 122 7.77 -17.20 7.14
CA ASN A 122 7.83 -15.84 7.68
C ASN A 122 8.34 -14.89 6.59
N ILE A 123 7.39 -14.29 5.87
CA ILE A 123 7.64 -13.30 4.83
C ILE A 123 7.15 -11.94 5.34
N ARG A 124 8.00 -10.92 5.28
CA ARG A 124 7.71 -9.55 5.70
C ARG A 124 7.90 -8.59 4.54
N GLY A 125 7.03 -7.60 4.43
CA GLY A 125 7.19 -6.51 3.47
C GLY A 125 8.31 -5.56 3.90
N VAL A 126 9.00 -5.00 2.92
CA VAL A 126 10.04 -3.98 3.09
C VAL A 126 9.73 -2.79 2.20
N SER A 127 9.47 -1.65 2.82
CA SER A 127 9.24 -0.36 2.13
C SER A 127 10.55 0.24 1.65
N PHE A 128 11.17 -0.39 0.65
CA PHE A 128 12.41 0.09 0.06
C PHE A 128 12.17 1.36 -0.76
N PRO A 129 13.12 2.33 -0.81
CA PRO A 129 12.99 3.52 -1.65
C PRO A 129 12.72 3.18 -3.12
N ASN A 130 11.72 3.83 -3.71
CA ASN A 130 11.26 3.66 -5.10
C ASN A 130 10.87 2.21 -5.48
N HIS A 131 10.88 1.27 -4.54
CA HIS A 131 10.49 -0.13 -4.77
C HIS A 131 9.87 -0.74 -3.52
N PHE A 132 9.20 -1.88 -3.66
CA PHE A 132 8.71 -2.68 -2.53
C PHE A 132 9.32 -4.07 -2.63
N MET A 133 9.84 -4.60 -1.53
CA MET A 133 10.54 -5.88 -1.49
C MET A 133 9.97 -6.78 -0.41
N MET A 134 10.37 -8.04 -0.42
CA MET A 134 10.04 -9.03 0.61
C MET A 134 11.31 -9.49 1.32
N ARG A 135 11.22 -9.60 2.63
CA ARG A 135 12.25 -10.19 3.50
C ARG A 135 11.73 -11.52 4.00
N ILE A 136 12.45 -12.58 3.69
CA ILE A 136 12.11 -13.96 4.03
C ILE A 136 13.12 -14.46 5.06
N SER A 137 12.64 -14.87 6.24
CA SER A 137 13.46 -15.49 7.28
C SER A 137 13.56 -16.99 7.06
N LEU A 138 14.79 -17.49 6.90
CA LEU A 138 15.11 -18.90 6.75
C LEU A 138 16.05 -19.34 7.87
N GLN A 139 16.22 -20.66 8.06
CA GLN A 139 17.13 -21.20 9.09
C GLN A 139 18.59 -20.76 8.92
N GLN A 140 19.00 -20.49 7.68
CA GLN A 140 20.39 -20.12 7.32
C GLN A 140 20.59 -18.60 7.23
N GLY A 141 19.59 -17.78 7.53
CA GLY A 141 19.64 -16.33 7.43
C GLY A 141 18.43 -15.75 6.73
N GLU A 142 18.59 -14.54 6.21
CA GLU A 142 17.51 -13.79 5.59
C GLU A 142 17.77 -13.55 4.11
N ILE A 143 16.71 -13.56 3.32
CA ILE A 143 16.74 -13.28 1.88
C ILE A 143 15.89 -12.03 1.63
N ILE A 144 16.41 -11.08 0.85
CA ILE A 144 15.61 -10.00 0.26
C ILE A 144 15.24 -10.43 -1.17
N MET A 145 13.95 -10.36 -1.49
CA MET A 145 13.42 -10.87 -2.75
C MET A 145 12.53 -9.81 -3.42
N ASP A 146 12.67 -9.68 -4.75
CA ASP A 146 11.80 -8.85 -5.56
C ASP A 146 10.46 -9.58 -5.83
N PRO A 147 9.31 -8.98 -5.49
CA PRO A 147 8.00 -9.59 -5.72
C PRO A 147 7.59 -9.64 -7.19
N LEU A 148 8.24 -8.92 -8.09
CA LEU A 148 7.91 -8.93 -9.52
C LEU A 148 8.29 -10.25 -10.21
N ASN A 149 9.39 -10.86 -9.78
CA ASN A 149 9.98 -12.05 -10.45
C ASN A 149 10.44 -13.14 -9.48
N GLY A 150 10.41 -12.87 -8.16
CA GLY A 150 10.88 -13.79 -7.14
C GLY A 150 12.40 -13.97 -7.09
N GLU A 151 13.17 -13.07 -7.67
CA GLU A 151 14.65 -13.12 -7.60
C GLU A 151 15.14 -12.62 -6.25
N SER A 152 16.17 -13.31 -5.74
CA SER A 152 16.87 -12.88 -4.52
C SER A 152 17.92 -11.84 -4.88
N LEU A 153 17.92 -10.72 -4.13
CA LEU A 153 18.81 -9.60 -4.36
C LEU A 153 20.02 -9.66 -3.42
N SER A 154 21.22 -9.52 -3.97
CA SER A 154 22.46 -9.37 -3.22
C SER A 154 22.57 -7.98 -2.59
N LYS A 155 23.44 -7.84 -1.57
CA LYS A 155 23.70 -6.53 -0.95
C LYS A 155 24.20 -5.49 -1.97
N ASN A 156 24.99 -5.90 -2.94
CA ASN A 156 25.48 -4.98 -3.98
C ASN A 156 24.36 -4.46 -4.86
N GLN A 157 23.48 -5.35 -5.34
CA GLN A 157 22.30 -4.94 -6.12
C GLN A 157 21.38 -3.99 -5.32
N LEU A 158 21.15 -4.31 -4.04
CA LEU A 158 20.36 -3.45 -3.15
C LEU A 158 21.00 -2.07 -2.95
N GLN A 159 22.34 -2.02 -2.83
CA GLN A 159 23.07 -0.75 -2.72
C GLN A 159 22.96 0.06 -4.02
N GLU A 160 23.19 -0.57 -5.17
CA GLU A 160 23.06 0.06 -6.49
C GLU A 160 21.64 0.63 -6.72
N MET A 161 20.60 -0.05 -6.22
CA MET A 161 19.22 0.46 -6.28
C MET A 161 18.97 1.61 -5.30
N LEU A 162 19.69 1.66 -4.18
CA LEU A 162 19.55 2.69 -3.14
C LEU A 162 20.29 3.99 -3.47
N ASP A 163 21.46 3.88 -4.12
CA ASP A 163 22.35 5.00 -4.36
C ASP A 163 21.68 6.20 -5.05
N PRO A 164 20.84 6.03 -6.10
CA PRO A 164 20.14 7.16 -6.73
C PRO A 164 19.22 7.93 -5.77
N TYR A 165 18.58 7.22 -4.86
CA TYR A 165 17.72 7.82 -3.84
C TYR A 165 18.54 8.61 -2.81
N LEU A 166 19.64 8.04 -2.33
CA LEU A 166 20.55 8.70 -1.38
C LEU A 166 21.16 9.96 -2.01
N ASP A 167 21.57 9.87 -3.26
CA ASP A 167 22.11 10.97 -4.02
C ASP A 167 21.12 12.13 -4.17
N ALA A 168 19.87 11.82 -4.52
CA ALA A 168 18.80 12.80 -4.67
C ALA A 168 18.44 13.49 -3.34
N LYS A 169 18.66 12.82 -2.20
CA LYS A 169 18.43 13.35 -0.84
C LYS A 169 19.67 14.04 -0.25
N GLY A 170 20.81 14.06 -0.95
CA GLY A 170 22.05 14.65 -0.47
C GLY A 170 22.82 13.79 0.55
N TYR A 171 22.45 12.52 0.72
CA TYR A 171 23.13 11.58 1.62
C TYR A 171 24.35 10.95 0.93
N ARG A 172 25.47 11.70 0.88
CA ARG A 172 26.73 11.29 0.23
C ARG A 172 27.88 11.28 1.21
N GLY A 173 28.89 10.44 0.97
CA GLY A 173 30.12 10.37 1.76
C GLY A 173 29.84 10.06 3.22
N GLU A 174 30.30 10.90 4.13
CA GLU A 174 30.12 10.72 5.59
C GLU A 174 28.64 10.78 6.06
N LEU A 175 27.75 11.39 5.25
CA LEU A 175 26.32 11.46 5.51
C LEU A 175 25.54 10.25 4.94
N SER A 176 26.23 9.30 4.30
CA SER A 176 25.57 8.11 3.73
C SER A 176 24.91 7.27 4.81
N LEU A 177 23.67 6.88 4.56
CA LEU A 177 22.91 6.02 5.46
C LEU A 177 23.16 4.55 5.11
N PRO A 178 23.37 3.67 6.11
CA PRO A 178 23.64 2.27 5.87
C PRO A 178 22.41 1.52 5.33
N LEU A 179 22.63 0.61 4.39
CA LEU A 179 21.60 -0.17 3.70
C LEU A 179 20.58 -0.85 4.65
N ASN A 180 21.06 -1.34 5.80
CA ASN A 180 20.20 -2.08 6.75
C ASN A 180 19.03 -1.24 7.30
N ILE A 181 19.13 0.09 7.33
CA ILE A 181 18.03 0.99 7.74
C ILE A 181 16.86 0.84 6.76
N PHE A 182 17.14 0.68 5.47
CA PHE A 182 16.14 0.56 4.40
C PHE A 182 15.61 -0.87 4.22
N LEU A 183 16.18 -1.85 4.93
CA LEU A 183 15.76 -3.25 4.88
C LEU A 183 14.93 -3.68 6.10
N ARG A 184 14.49 -2.75 6.94
CA ARG A 184 13.62 -3.10 8.06
C ARG A 184 12.26 -3.60 7.57
N ALA A 185 11.70 -4.57 8.27
CA ALA A 185 10.34 -5.01 8.00
C ALA A 185 9.34 -3.91 8.31
N SER A 186 8.41 -3.68 7.40
CA SER A 186 7.29 -2.75 7.58
C SER A 186 6.15 -3.42 8.35
N SER A 187 5.45 -2.66 9.18
CA SER A 187 4.20 -3.09 9.79
C SER A 187 3.08 -3.21 8.74
N ALA A 188 2.00 -3.92 9.08
CA ALA A 188 0.84 -4.02 8.19
C ALA A 188 0.24 -2.63 7.88
N ARG A 189 0.18 -1.74 8.88
CA ARG A 189 -0.27 -0.35 8.73
C ARG A 189 0.62 0.46 7.77
N GLU A 190 1.94 0.32 7.87
CA GLU A 190 2.89 0.96 6.94
C GLU A 190 2.73 0.42 5.51
N ILE A 191 2.52 -0.89 5.35
CA ILE A 191 2.30 -1.50 4.04
C ILE A 191 0.99 -0.99 3.41
N LEU A 192 -0.11 -1.02 4.17
CA LEU A 192 -1.41 -0.57 3.68
C LEU A 192 -1.40 0.93 3.35
N SER A 193 -0.75 1.76 4.17
CA SER A 193 -0.62 3.20 3.88
C SER A 193 0.16 3.46 2.58
N ARG A 194 1.26 2.73 2.36
CA ARG A 194 2.04 2.82 1.12
C ARG A 194 1.23 2.34 -0.09
N PHE A 195 0.49 1.24 0.06
CA PHE A 195 -0.42 0.74 -0.98
C PHE A 195 -1.46 1.80 -1.39
N MET A 196 -2.12 2.42 -0.41
CA MET A 196 -3.11 3.47 -0.68
C MET A 196 -2.48 4.75 -1.27
N ARG A 197 -1.25 5.11 -0.86
CA ARG A 197 -0.54 6.24 -1.47
C ARG A 197 -0.18 6.01 -2.93
N ASN A 198 0.12 4.78 -3.34
CA ASN A 198 0.27 4.46 -4.76
C ASN A 198 -1.04 4.67 -5.52
N LEU A 199 -2.17 4.20 -4.98
CA LEU A 199 -3.49 4.46 -5.57
C LEU A 199 -3.84 5.94 -5.61
N LYS A 200 -3.51 6.69 -4.55
CA LYS A 200 -3.69 8.14 -4.47
C LYS A 200 -2.94 8.85 -5.60
N MET A 201 -1.67 8.51 -5.82
CA MET A 201 -0.83 9.08 -6.88
C MET A 201 -1.48 8.86 -8.26
N ILE A 202 -1.84 7.62 -8.60
CA ILE A 202 -2.45 7.27 -9.89
C ILE A 202 -3.77 8.01 -10.09
N ASN A 203 -4.66 8.05 -9.10
CA ASN A 203 -5.95 8.72 -9.23
C ASN A 203 -5.83 10.25 -9.24
N SER A 204 -4.77 10.81 -8.64
CA SER A 204 -4.46 12.25 -8.71
C SER A 204 -4.00 12.66 -10.09
N GLU A 205 -3.12 11.88 -10.72
CA GLU A 205 -2.63 12.13 -12.08
C GLU A 205 -3.76 12.06 -13.13
N ASP A 206 -4.75 11.18 -12.91
CA ASP A 206 -5.92 11.00 -13.77
C ASP A 206 -7.10 11.96 -13.42
N GLU A 207 -6.94 12.84 -12.44
CA GLU A 207 -7.98 13.76 -11.92
C GLU A 207 -9.29 13.07 -11.51
N ARG A 208 -9.21 11.82 -11.01
CA ARG A 208 -10.38 11.02 -10.58
C ARG A 208 -10.76 11.36 -9.13
N TRP A 209 -11.24 12.58 -8.91
CA TRP A 209 -11.39 13.19 -7.58
C TRP A 209 -12.29 12.39 -6.62
N GLU A 210 -13.41 11.82 -7.08
CA GLU A 210 -14.28 10.98 -6.24
C GLU A 210 -13.58 9.70 -5.79
N ARG A 211 -12.79 9.05 -6.67
CA ARG A 211 -11.99 7.88 -6.30
C ARG A 211 -10.88 8.26 -5.34
N LEU A 212 -10.26 9.40 -5.59
CA LEU A 212 -9.21 9.95 -4.73
C LEU A 212 -9.74 10.25 -3.33
N LEU A 213 -10.96 10.83 -3.22
CA LEU A 213 -11.63 11.07 -1.95
C LEU A 213 -11.82 9.77 -1.18
N GLY A 214 -12.33 8.71 -1.83
CA GLY A 214 -12.55 7.42 -1.17
C GLY A 214 -11.26 6.77 -0.64
N ILE A 215 -10.13 6.97 -1.31
CA ILE A 215 -8.80 6.54 -0.82
C ILE A 215 -8.36 7.41 0.35
N GLN A 216 -8.53 8.75 0.23
CA GLN A 216 -8.08 9.71 1.23
C GLN A 216 -8.86 9.59 2.56
N GLU A 217 -10.16 9.31 2.50
CA GLU A 217 -10.96 9.01 3.70
C GLU A 217 -10.40 7.81 4.47
N ARG A 218 -9.99 6.75 3.75
CA ARG A 218 -9.36 5.56 4.35
C ARG A 218 -7.96 5.85 4.90
N LEU A 219 -7.18 6.73 4.25
CA LEU A 219 -5.88 7.16 4.77
C LEU A 219 -6.03 7.94 6.08
N VAL A 220 -7.02 8.83 6.20
CA VAL A 220 -7.32 9.55 7.44
C VAL A 220 -7.74 8.58 8.56
N ILE A 221 -8.50 7.53 8.25
CA ILE A 221 -8.87 6.49 9.23
C ILE A 221 -7.64 5.66 9.63
N LEU A 222 -6.82 5.27 8.66
CA LEU A 222 -5.63 4.44 8.90
C LEU A 222 -4.56 5.18 9.70
N LEU A 223 -4.41 6.49 9.47
CA LEU A 223 -3.36 7.35 10.02
C LEU A 223 -3.97 8.55 10.78
N PRO A 224 -4.69 8.30 11.90
CA PRO A 224 -5.44 9.34 12.59
C PRO A 224 -4.55 10.47 13.16
N ASP A 225 -3.27 10.16 13.41
CA ASP A 225 -2.27 11.08 13.94
C ASP A 225 -1.46 11.81 12.84
N SER A 226 -1.89 11.74 11.56
CA SER A 226 -1.25 12.46 10.45
C SER A 226 -2.14 13.62 9.98
N PRO A 227 -1.86 14.87 10.43
CA PRO A 227 -2.60 16.05 10.01
C PRO A 227 -2.51 16.30 8.50
N GLU A 228 -1.43 15.86 7.86
CA GLU A 228 -1.24 15.99 6.41
C GLU A 228 -2.31 15.22 5.63
N GLU A 229 -2.74 14.04 6.13
CA GLU A 229 -3.81 13.30 5.46
C GLU A 229 -5.17 14.03 5.59
N VAL A 230 -5.39 14.77 6.67
CA VAL A 230 -6.58 15.63 6.84
C VAL A 230 -6.50 16.84 5.89
N ARG A 231 -5.35 17.50 5.79
CA ARG A 231 -5.12 18.58 4.81
C ARG A 231 -5.43 18.12 3.39
N ASP A 232 -4.87 16.99 3.00
CA ASP A 232 -5.02 16.44 1.65
C ASP A 232 -6.49 16.10 1.35
N ARG A 233 -7.26 15.61 2.36
CA ARG A 233 -8.70 15.41 2.21
C ARG A 233 -9.44 16.74 2.03
N GLY A 234 -9.06 17.77 2.78
CA GLY A 234 -9.59 19.12 2.63
C GLY A 234 -9.39 19.69 1.23
N LEU A 235 -8.20 19.49 0.67
CA LEU A 235 -7.89 19.92 -0.70
C LEU A 235 -8.71 19.14 -1.74
N ILE A 236 -8.89 17.83 -1.57
CA ILE A 236 -9.75 17.02 -2.44
C ILE A 236 -11.22 17.45 -2.34
N PHE A 237 -11.73 17.72 -1.14
CA PHE A 237 -13.06 18.28 -0.97
C PHE A 237 -13.25 19.61 -1.71
N ALA A 238 -12.23 20.47 -1.70
CA ALA A 238 -12.25 21.73 -2.46
C ALA A 238 -12.36 21.50 -3.98
N GLN A 239 -11.62 20.52 -4.52
CA GLN A 239 -11.71 20.15 -5.95
C GLN A 239 -13.13 19.62 -6.33
N LEU A 240 -13.79 18.95 -5.39
CA LEU A 240 -15.15 18.43 -5.56
C LEU A 240 -16.25 19.46 -5.22
N GLU A 241 -15.87 20.71 -4.95
CA GLU A 241 -16.79 21.80 -4.55
C GLU A 241 -17.54 21.51 -3.24
N TYR A 242 -17.03 20.60 -2.40
CA TYR A 242 -17.54 20.34 -1.05
C TYR A 242 -16.95 21.36 -0.07
N ILE A 243 -17.36 22.63 -0.23
CA ILE A 243 -16.73 23.80 0.39
C ILE A 243 -16.68 23.71 1.93
N ARG A 244 -17.80 23.32 2.58
CA ARG A 244 -17.85 23.25 4.06
C ARG A 244 -16.93 22.18 4.64
N PRO A 245 -16.93 20.91 4.16
CA PRO A 245 -15.96 19.91 4.58
C PRO A 245 -14.50 20.33 4.31
N ALA A 246 -14.24 20.95 3.15
CA ALA A 246 -12.90 21.45 2.81
C ALA A 246 -12.37 22.44 3.85
N ILE A 247 -13.15 23.49 4.17
CA ILE A 247 -12.79 24.50 5.16
C ILE A 247 -12.58 23.87 6.54
N ALA A 248 -13.44 22.93 6.95
CA ALA A 248 -13.33 22.26 8.24
C ALA A 248 -12.01 21.47 8.38
N ASP A 249 -11.65 20.65 7.37
CA ASP A 249 -10.41 19.87 7.38
C ASP A 249 -9.17 20.78 7.33
N LEU A 250 -9.17 21.82 6.48
CA LEU A 250 -8.03 22.74 6.38
C LEU A 250 -7.83 23.56 7.66
N HIS A 251 -8.90 23.97 8.35
CA HIS A 251 -8.77 24.60 9.67
C HIS A 251 -8.23 23.64 10.73
N ARG A 252 -8.67 22.37 10.73
CA ARG A 252 -8.13 21.34 11.60
C ARG A 252 -6.65 21.20 11.39
N TYR A 253 -6.19 21.06 10.14
CA TYR A 253 -4.77 20.98 9.80
C TYR A 253 -3.97 22.17 10.34
N LEU A 254 -4.44 23.41 10.11
CA LEU A 254 -3.75 24.61 10.59
C LEU A 254 -3.67 24.68 12.13
N SER A 255 -4.64 24.12 12.85
CA SER A 255 -4.63 24.08 14.30
C SER A 255 -3.63 23.06 14.85
N GLU A 256 -3.46 21.93 14.14
CA GLU A 256 -2.55 20.84 14.54
C GLU A 256 -1.10 21.10 14.07
N MET A 257 -0.92 21.84 12.96
CA MET A 257 0.38 22.13 12.31
C MET A 257 0.63 23.64 12.09
N PRO A 258 0.64 24.46 13.15
CA PRO A 258 0.74 25.93 13.00
C PRO A 258 2.08 26.42 12.44
N GLY A 259 3.11 25.58 12.45
CA GLY A 259 4.46 25.87 11.94
C GLY A 259 4.82 25.18 10.63
N ALA A 260 3.87 24.58 9.92
CA ALA A 260 4.14 23.93 8.64
C ALA A 260 4.50 24.94 7.55
N GLU A 261 5.29 24.52 6.58
CA GLU A 261 5.79 25.40 5.50
C GLU A 261 4.66 25.93 4.62
N ASP A 262 3.56 25.19 4.45
CA ASP A 262 2.41 25.49 3.59
C ASP A 262 1.28 26.26 4.28
N VAL A 263 1.43 26.68 5.54
CA VAL A 263 0.40 27.39 6.32
C VAL A 263 -0.14 28.63 5.60
N ALA A 264 0.74 29.40 4.93
CA ALA A 264 0.33 30.59 4.21
C ALA A 264 -0.59 30.25 3.03
N ASP A 265 -0.22 29.25 2.25
CA ASP A 265 -0.96 28.81 1.06
C ASP A 265 -2.33 28.21 1.46
N ILE A 266 -2.37 27.43 2.55
CA ILE A 266 -3.62 26.87 3.07
C ILE A 266 -4.57 27.97 3.57
N ARG A 267 -4.08 29.01 4.24
CA ARG A 267 -4.90 30.17 4.65
C ARG A 267 -5.49 30.93 3.47
N GLU A 268 -4.72 31.14 2.42
CA GLU A 268 -5.19 31.79 1.19
C GLU A 268 -6.28 30.95 0.51
N HIS A 269 -6.07 29.62 0.48
CA HIS A 269 -7.05 28.69 -0.06
C HIS A 269 -8.38 28.72 0.71
N ILE A 270 -8.34 28.71 2.05
CA ILE A 270 -9.53 28.86 2.90
C ILE A 270 -10.26 30.19 2.60
N ALA A 271 -9.53 31.31 2.54
CA ALA A 271 -10.12 32.63 2.26
C ALA A 271 -10.86 32.66 0.90
N THR A 272 -10.29 31.98 -0.10
CA THR A 272 -10.91 31.82 -1.42
C THR A 272 -12.21 31.02 -1.32
N LEU A 273 -12.22 29.89 -0.62
CA LEU A 273 -13.41 29.04 -0.41
C LEU A 273 -14.50 29.78 0.37
N GLU A 274 -14.13 30.55 1.41
CA GLU A 274 -15.10 31.36 2.20
C GLU A 274 -15.73 32.47 1.35
N SER A 275 -14.99 33.08 0.43
CA SER A 275 -15.51 34.10 -0.47
C SER A 275 -16.57 33.52 -1.42
N GLN A 276 -16.36 32.30 -1.92
CA GLN A 276 -17.33 31.59 -2.76
C GLN A 276 -18.63 31.30 -2.02
N THR A 277 -18.56 30.92 -0.74
CA THR A 277 -19.75 30.63 0.09
C THR A 277 -20.62 31.88 0.33
N LYS A 278 -20.05 33.07 0.32
CA LYS A 278 -20.78 34.34 0.52
C LYS A 278 -21.53 34.82 -0.71
N LEU A 279 -21.23 34.27 -1.88
CA LEU A 279 -21.82 34.64 -3.16
C LEU A 279 -23.05 33.79 -3.53
N HIS A 280 -23.33 32.76 -2.76
CA HIS A 280 -24.51 31.86 -2.85
C HIS A 280 -25.35 31.95 -1.58
#